data_8415049a311da14bc73ea9ff02560079
#
_entry.id   8415049a311da14bc73ea9ff02560079
#
_cell.length_a   1.000
_cell.length_b   1.000
_cell.length_c   1.000
_cell.angle_alpha   90.00
_cell.angle_beta   90.00
_cell.angle_gamma   90.00
#
_symmetry.space_group_name_H-M   'P 1'
#
loop_
_entity.id
_entity.type
_entity.pdbx_description
1 polymer ?
#
loop_
_entity_poly.entity_id
_entity_poly.type
_entity_poly.pdbx_seq_one_letter_code
_entity_poly.pdbx_strand_id
1 'polypeptide(L)'
;MAMATDIVAQLAESLAKTGVEDGELSYKGQGRKLDDAQSVEEIVKEIQDFEDLQALRLEGNTIGVAAAQAIAKALETKSKFKRCYWSDMFTGRLRSEIPPALNSLGDALMLANARLTVLDLSDNAFGPDGVKGIERLLKSTACYTLQELRLNNCGMGIGGGKILAAALIQCHKTSSAEGTPLGLKAFVAGRNRLENEGATALAQAFKLMGSLEEINVPQNGINHPGVTAMAGAVQNNPHLRILNLNDNTFTEKGAIAMAQALKHLRSIQVINFGDCLVRPAGAIAIAETVSEGLPILKELNLSFGEITEEAALAVAHAVKNKDQLEKLDLNGNCLGEDGCKVLKDAMEGMNIADILGSLSDDDGEPEDDDEEDEDEEEDEDDEDVDDEEIEEGGGRRGGR
;
A
#
# COMPACT_ATOMS: atom_id res chain seq x y z
N MET A 1 17.21 -8.91 -9.39
CA MET A 1 16.37 -7.98 -8.62
C MET A 1 15.82 -6.77 -9.41
N ALA A 2 16.12 -6.57 -10.66
CA ALA A 2 15.76 -5.33 -11.39
C ALA A 2 14.58 -5.46 -12.37
N MET A 3 14.02 -6.63 -12.64
CA MET A 3 13.02 -6.79 -13.71
C MET A 3 11.56 -7.01 -13.23
N ALA A 4 11.32 -7.56 -12.03
CA ALA A 4 9.95 -7.76 -11.53
C ALA A 4 9.29 -6.44 -11.07
N THR A 5 10.10 -5.44 -10.71
CA THR A 5 9.66 -4.07 -10.42
C THR A 5 9.20 -3.32 -11.67
N ASP A 6 9.60 -3.78 -12.85
CA ASP A 6 9.44 -3.00 -14.08
C ASP A 6 8.03 -3.10 -14.67
N ILE A 7 7.37 -4.25 -14.59
CA ILE A 7 6.03 -4.43 -15.20
C ILE A 7 4.94 -3.86 -14.29
N VAL A 8 5.05 -4.05 -12.97
CA VAL A 8 4.15 -3.40 -12.00
C VAL A 8 4.33 -1.88 -12.05
N ALA A 9 5.59 -1.42 -12.16
CA ALA A 9 5.89 -0.01 -12.40
C ALA A 9 5.39 0.45 -13.77
N GLN A 10 5.51 -0.35 -14.83
CA GLN A 10 5.04 -0.03 -16.17
C GLN A 10 3.51 -0.06 -16.29
N LEU A 11 2.82 -0.97 -15.59
CA LEU A 11 1.36 -0.97 -15.53
C LEU A 11 0.84 0.20 -14.65
N ALA A 12 1.46 0.46 -13.52
CA ALA A 12 1.19 1.64 -12.71
C ALA A 12 1.54 2.93 -13.48
N GLU A 13 2.65 2.94 -14.22
CA GLU A 13 3.05 4.05 -15.10
C GLU A 13 2.19 4.16 -16.36
N SER A 14 1.68 3.06 -16.92
CA SER A 14 0.77 3.10 -18.06
C SER A 14 -0.64 3.56 -17.66
N LEU A 15 -1.05 3.31 -16.42
CA LEU A 15 -2.25 3.91 -15.82
C LEU A 15 -2.03 5.41 -15.51
N ALA A 16 -0.78 5.81 -15.26
CA ALA A 16 -0.36 7.20 -15.04
C ALA A 16 0.07 7.94 -16.33
N LYS A 17 0.37 7.23 -17.42
CA LYS A 17 0.86 7.82 -18.69
C LYS A 17 -0.21 7.94 -19.75
N THR A 18 -1.23 8.72 -19.52
CA THR A 18 -1.99 9.32 -20.60
C THR A 18 -1.76 10.82 -20.64
N GLY A 19 -0.70 11.22 -21.34
CA GLY A 19 -0.55 12.60 -21.79
C GLY A 19 0.39 13.46 -20.91
N VAL A 20 1.11 14.36 -21.56
CA VAL A 20 1.62 15.61 -20.95
C VAL A 20 0.39 16.29 -20.37
N GLU A 21 0.22 16.22 -19.05
CA GLU A 21 -0.98 16.75 -18.42
C GLU A 21 -0.90 18.26 -18.43
N ASP A 22 -1.81 18.88 -19.14
CA ASP A 22 -1.99 20.33 -19.13
C ASP A 22 -2.12 20.84 -17.68
N GLY A 23 -1.51 21.98 -17.39
CA GLY A 23 -1.62 22.60 -16.08
C GLY A 23 -0.60 22.13 -15.03
N GLU A 24 0.53 21.56 -15.44
CA GLU A 24 1.58 21.09 -14.53
C GLU A 24 2.78 22.04 -14.46
N LEU A 25 3.26 22.34 -13.23
CA LEU A 25 4.60 22.89 -12.97
C LEU A 25 5.48 21.77 -12.39
N SER A 26 6.66 21.60 -12.96
CA SER A 26 7.59 20.53 -12.56
C SER A 26 8.96 21.06 -12.20
N TYR A 27 9.37 20.77 -10.96
CA TYR A 27 10.74 20.99 -10.46
C TYR A 27 11.40 19.64 -10.13
N LYS A 28 10.88 18.56 -10.69
CA LYS A 28 11.32 17.20 -10.41
C LYS A 28 12.81 17.01 -10.64
N GLY A 29 13.51 16.46 -9.63
CA GLY A 29 14.91 16.06 -9.73
C GLY A 29 15.91 17.20 -9.83
N GLN A 30 15.52 18.43 -9.48
CA GLN A 30 16.43 19.58 -9.58
C GLN A 30 17.44 19.67 -8.42
N GLY A 31 17.28 18.87 -7.36
CA GLY A 31 18.19 18.84 -6.22
C GLY A 31 18.30 20.17 -5.47
N ARG A 32 17.26 21.00 -5.54
CA ARG A 32 17.25 22.31 -4.90
C ARG A 32 17.15 22.17 -3.38
N LYS A 33 17.93 22.96 -2.64
CA LYS A 33 17.78 23.14 -1.21
C LYS A 33 16.97 24.40 -0.93
N LEU A 34 15.72 24.21 -0.53
CA LEU A 34 14.72 25.27 -0.40
C LEU A 34 14.43 25.49 1.11
N ASP A 35 15.15 26.40 1.73
CA ASP A 35 15.12 26.61 3.17
C ASP A 35 14.10 27.66 3.62
N ASP A 36 13.90 28.70 2.81
CA ASP A 36 13.12 29.88 3.18
C ASP A 36 12.33 30.46 1.99
N ALA A 37 11.62 31.55 2.23
CA ALA A 37 10.82 32.21 1.21
C ALA A 37 11.65 32.74 0.04
N GLN A 38 12.89 33.16 0.27
CA GLN A 38 13.76 33.67 -0.76
C GLN A 38 14.20 32.57 -1.72
N SER A 39 14.53 31.37 -1.18
CA SER A 39 14.95 30.22 -1.99
C SER A 39 13.84 29.68 -2.91
N VAL A 40 12.59 30.01 -2.65
CA VAL A 40 11.42 29.58 -3.44
C VAL A 40 10.74 30.71 -4.20
N GLU A 41 11.32 31.90 -4.25
CA GLU A 41 10.72 33.07 -4.88
C GLU A 41 10.33 32.85 -6.35
N GLU A 42 11.19 32.18 -7.12
CA GLU A 42 10.92 31.80 -8.50
C GLU A 42 9.70 30.85 -8.58
N ILE A 43 9.68 29.80 -7.76
CA ILE A 43 8.59 28.81 -7.71
C ILE A 43 7.27 29.50 -7.34
N VAL A 44 7.30 30.36 -6.33
CA VAL A 44 6.12 31.12 -5.88
C VAL A 44 5.58 32.00 -6.98
N LYS A 45 6.46 32.70 -7.70
CA LYS A 45 6.06 33.54 -8.83
C LYS A 45 5.45 32.72 -9.96
N GLU A 46 6.08 31.62 -10.34
CA GLU A 46 5.56 30.76 -11.40
C GLU A 46 4.19 30.16 -11.01
N ILE A 47 4.00 29.77 -9.74
CA ILE A 47 2.68 29.33 -9.25
C ILE A 47 1.67 30.48 -9.36
N GLN A 48 2.01 31.68 -8.92
CA GLN A 48 1.11 32.83 -8.96
C GLN A 48 0.68 33.18 -10.38
N ASP A 49 1.63 33.16 -11.31
CA ASP A 49 1.41 33.51 -12.73
C ASP A 49 0.67 32.41 -13.51
N PHE A 50 0.64 31.16 -12.98
CA PHE A 50 -0.01 30.04 -13.63
C PHE A 50 -1.52 30.02 -13.30
N GLU A 51 -2.36 30.51 -14.20
CA GLU A 51 -3.79 30.73 -13.95
C GLU A 51 -4.54 29.41 -13.66
N ASP A 52 -4.33 28.37 -14.46
CA ASP A 52 -5.03 27.09 -14.40
C ASP A 52 -4.15 25.95 -13.86
N LEU A 53 -3.37 26.20 -12.81
CA LEU A 53 -2.48 25.22 -12.21
C LEU A 53 -3.27 24.03 -11.66
N GLN A 54 -2.94 22.82 -12.12
CA GLN A 54 -3.56 21.57 -11.72
C GLN A 54 -2.62 20.61 -10.99
N ALA A 55 -1.32 20.70 -11.24
CA ALA A 55 -0.34 19.80 -10.66
C ALA A 55 0.97 20.52 -10.33
N LEU A 56 1.62 20.09 -9.26
CA LEU A 56 2.93 20.59 -8.85
C LEU A 56 3.84 19.39 -8.52
N ARG A 57 4.99 19.33 -9.19
CA ARG A 57 6.03 18.32 -8.96
C ARG A 57 7.19 18.92 -8.19
N LEU A 58 7.42 18.40 -6.99
CA LEU A 58 8.51 18.84 -6.10
C LEU A 58 9.51 17.72 -5.79
N GLU A 59 9.34 16.54 -6.40
CA GLU A 59 10.15 15.35 -6.14
C GLU A 59 11.65 15.62 -6.34
N GLY A 60 12.46 15.14 -5.42
CA GLY A 60 13.92 15.27 -5.48
C GLY A 60 14.46 16.65 -5.16
N ASN A 61 13.69 17.46 -4.43
CA ASN A 61 14.14 18.69 -3.79
C ASN A 61 14.00 18.57 -2.27
N THR A 62 14.66 19.43 -1.50
CA THR A 62 14.48 19.42 -0.03
C THR A 62 13.89 20.74 0.45
N ILE A 63 12.71 20.68 1.12
CA ILE A 63 11.86 21.83 1.42
C ILE A 63 11.76 22.01 2.93
N GLY A 64 12.20 23.19 3.42
CA GLY A 64 12.04 23.59 4.82
C GLY A 64 10.67 24.18 5.12
N VAL A 65 10.38 24.40 6.39
CA VAL A 65 9.06 24.92 6.84
C VAL A 65 8.74 26.27 6.23
N ALA A 66 9.67 27.22 6.26
CA ALA A 66 9.43 28.57 5.72
C ALA A 66 9.22 28.57 4.20
N ALA A 67 9.97 27.74 3.48
CA ALA A 67 9.77 27.54 2.05
C ALA A 67 8.40 26.91 1.74
N ALA A 68 8.00 25.88 2.49
CA ALA A 68 6.68 25.25 2.35
C ALA A 68 5.55 26.26 2.62
N GLN A 69 5.70 27.13 3.61
CA GLN A 69 4.73 28.19 3.91
C GLN A 69 4.60 29.20 2.76
N ALA A 70 5.70 29.57 2.13
CA ALA A 70 5.69 30.49 0.98
C ALA A 70 5.01 29.84 -0.25
N ILE A 71 5.32 28.58 -0.54
CA ILE A 71 4.65 27.80 -1.61
C ILE A 71 3.16 27.67 -1.29
N ALA A 72 2.81 27.31 -0.05
CA ALA A 72 1.44 27.18 0.41
C ALA A 72 0.64 28.47 0.16
N LYS A 73 1.21 29.62 0.50
CA LYS A 73 0.56 30.92 0.28
C LYS A 73 0.22 31.17 -1.18
N ALA A 74 1.09 30.78 -2.10
CA ALA A 74 0.84 30.88 -3.53
C ALA A 74 -0.26 29.91 -4.02
N LEU A 75 -0.43 28.76 -3.36
CA LEU A 75 -1.45 27.76 -3.71
C LEU A 75 -2.86 28.13 -3.23
N GLU A 76 -3.02 29.04 -2.27
CA GLU A 76 -4.32 29.36 -1.65
C GLU A 76 -5.41 29.80 -2.65
N THR A 77 -5.03 30.28 -3.82
CA THR A 77 -5.95 30.74 -4.87
C THR A 77 -6.15 29.75 -6.01
N LYS A 78 -5.49 28.60 -5.97
CA LYS A 78 -5.45 27.63 -7.07
C LYS A 78 -6.59 26.60 -6.97
N SER A 79 -7.81 27.01 -7.24
CA SER A 79 -9.01 26.18 -7.12
C SER A 79 -9.07 24.97 -8.08
N LYS A 80 -8.30 25.00 -9.16
CA LYS A 80 -8.20 23.90 -10.14
C LYS A 80 -7.13 22.86 -9.79
N PHE A 81 -6.39 23.09 -8.69
CA PHE A 81 -5.33 22.18 -8.26
C PHE A 81 -5.87 20.82 -7.85
N LYS A 82 -5.25 19.73 -8.33
CA LYS A 82 -5.72 18.34 -8.13
C LYS A 82 -4.63 17.32 -7.88
N ARG A 83 -3.37 17.57 -8.24
CA ARG A 83 -2.33 16.54 -8.17
C ARG A 83 -1.10 17.05 -7.45
N CYS A 84 -0.77 16.37 -6.35
CA CYS A 84 0.41 16.61 -5.53
C CYS A 84 1.43 15.50 -5.79
N TYR A 85 2.48 15.78 -6.55
CA TYR A 85 3.63 14.90 -6.72
C TYR A 85 4.76 15.37 -5.82
N TRP A 86 4.66 15.01 -4.54
CA TRP A 86 5.46 15.54 -3.44
C TRP A 86 6.30 14.45 -2.77
N SER A 87 6.72 13.43 -3.53
CA SER A 87 7.64 12.41 -3.04
C SER A 87 9.04 13.00 -2.86
N ASP A 88 9.83 12.40 -1.95
CA ASP A 88 11.23 12.79 -1.71
C ASP A 88 11.46 14.32 -1.67
N MET A 89 10.72 15.01 -0.79
CA MET A 89 10.86 16.48 -0.64
C MET A 89 11.32 16.92 0.75
N PHE A 90 11.73 15.97 1.60
CA PHE A 90 12.20 16.27 2.97
C PHE A 90 13.53 15.63 3.31
N THR A 91 14.28 15.13 2.33
CA THR A 91 15.62 14.56 2.58
C THR A 91 16.53 15.59 3.26
N GLY A 92 17.12 15.19 4.38
CA GLY A 92 17.98 16.04 5.20
C GLY A 92 17.25 17.03 6.12
N ARG A 93 15.93 17.01 6.18
CA ARG A 93 15.15 17.80 7.13
C ARG A 93 14.97 17.07 8.46
N LEU A 94 14.81 17.83 9.52
CA LEU A 94 14.46 17.28 10.82
C LEU A 94 13.02 16.74 10.79
N ARG A 95 12.79 15.64 11.48
CA ARG A 95 11.45 15.04 11.59
C ARG A 95 10.41 16.03 12.12
N SER A 96 10.81 16.94 13.00
CA SER A 96 9.95 17.99 13.55
C SER A 96 9.53 19.07 12.54
N GLU A 97 10.25 19.22 11.42
CA GLU A 97 9.92 20.20 10.37
C GLU A 97 8.83 19.69 9.43
N ILE A 98 8.67 18.38 9.31
CA ILE A 98 7.80 17.77 8.29
C ILE A 98 6.31 18.02 8.56
N PRO A 99 5.75 17.78 9.76
CA PRO A 99 4.33 18.05 10.01
C PRO A 99 3.93 19.51 9.80
N PRO A 100 4.68 20.53 10.28
CA PRO A 100 4.35 21.92 10.00
C PRO A 100 4.35 22.28 8.52
N ALA A 101 5.31 21.75 7.76
CA ALA A 101 5.37 21.96 6.31
C ALA A 101 4.16 21.35 5.60
N LEU A 102 3.82 20.11 5.92
CA LEU A 102 2.65 19.42 5.35
C LEU A 102 1.33 20.08 5.75
N ASN A 103 1.20 20.50 7.01
CA ASN A 103 0.02 21.23 7.48
C ASN A 103 -0.17 22.54 6.70
N SER A 104 0.90 23.30 6.48
CA SER A 104 0.82 24.57 5.72
C SER A 104 0.35 24.33 4.28
N LEU A 105 0.92 23.33 3.61
CA LEU A 105 0.53 22.97 2.24
C LEU A 105 -0.92 22.46 2.19
N GLY A 106 -1.32 21.61 3.10
CA GLY A 106 -2.68 21.08 3.19
C GLY A 106 -3.72 22.16 3.48
N ASP A 107 -3.43 23.09 4.39
CA ASP A 107 -4.31 24.22 4.71
C ASP A 107 -4.53 25.11 3.49
N ALA A 108 -3.49 25.37 2.71
CA ALA A 108 -3.59 26.15 1.48
C ALA A 108 -4.51 25.49 0.46
N LEU A 109 -4.42 24.17 0.29
CA LEU A 109 -5.28 23.41 -0.61
C LEU A 109 -6.75 23.42 -0.17
N MET A 110 -7.00 23.37 1.15
CA MET A 110 -8.34 23.52 1.70
C MET A 110 -8.90 24.92 1.47
N LEU A 111 -8.10 25.97 1.69
CA LEU A 111 -8.49 27.35 1.42
C LEU A 111 -8.77 27.59 -0.07
N ALA A 112 -8.01 26.98 -0.95
CA ALA A 112 -8.22 27.05 -2.39
C ALA A 112 -9.49 26.33 -2.87
N ASN A 113 -10.18 25.59 -2.01
CA ASN A 113 -11.25 24.64 -2.39
C ASN A 113 -10.78 23.64 -3.45
N ALA A 114 -9.53 23.21 -3.39
CA ALA A 114 -8.98 22.20 -4.28
C ALA A 114 -9.75 20.89 -4.16
N ARG A 115 -9.76 20.14 -5.25
CA ARG A 115 -10.33 18.79 -5.31
C ARG A 115 -9.26 17.84 -5.81
N LEU A 116 -8.57 17.19 -4.88
CA LEU A 116 -7.43 16.35 -5.18
C LEU A 116 -7.84 15.03 -5.84
N THR A 117 -7.08 14.61 -6.83
CA THR A 117 -7.17 13.29 -7.45
C THR A 117 -5.95 12.44 -7.15
N VAL A 118 -4.77 13.05 -6.98
CA VAL A 118 -3.51 12.37 -6.67
C VAL A 118 -2.82 13.06 -5.49
N LEU A 119 -2.43 12.27 -4.50
CA LEU A 119 -1.55 12.69 -3.41
C LEU A 119 -0.43 11.65 -3.28
N ASP A 120 0.75 12.02 -3.76
CA ASP A 120 1.97 11.21 -3.63
C ASP A 120 2.94 11.88 -2.68
N LEU A 121 3.17 11.25 -1.54
CA LEU A 121 4.10 11.66 -0.49
C LEU A 121 5.15 10.59 -0.21
N SER A 122 5.38 9.69 -1.15
CA SER A 122 6.33 8.59 -1.00
C SER A 122 7.74 9.09 -0.70
N ASP A 123 8.56 8.27 -0.07
CA ASP A 123 9.98 8.51 0.22
C ASP A 123 10.27 9.76 1.09
N ASN A 124 9.35 10.15 1.94
CA ASN A 124 9.53 11.29 2.84
C ASN A 124 9.95 10.92 4.26
N ALA A 125 9.93 9.63 4.61
CA ALA A 125 10.37 9.10 5.91
C ALA A 125 9.84 9.88 7.14
N PHE A 126 8.59 10.35 7.08
CA PHE A 126 8.04 11.27 8.07
C PHE A 126 7.52 10.61 9.34
N GLY A 127 7.41 9.28 9.36
CA GLY A 127 6.95 8.53 10.53
C GLY A 127 5.47 8.78 10.89
N PRO A 128 5.03 8.33 12.07
CA PRO A 128 3.64 8.53 12.53
C PRO A 128 3.24 10.01 12.65
N ASP A 129 4.17 10.86 13.04
CA ASP A 129 3.92 12.31 13.19
C ASP A 129 3.69 13.00 11.85
N GLY A 130 4.33 12.53 10.78
CA GLY A 130 4.06 13.02 9.43
C GLY A 130 2.64 12.74 8.98
N VAL A 131 2.09 11.57 9.34
CA VAL A 131 0.68 11.24 9.06
C VAL A 131 -0.27 12.23 9.74
N LYS A 132 0.04 12.68 10.97
CA LYS A 132 -0.71 13.76 11.63
C LYS A 132 -0.66 15.07 10.83
N GLY A 133 0.44 15.33 10.11
CA GLY A 133 0.59 16.51 9.25
C GLY A 133 -0.34 16.53 8.03
N ILE A 134 -0.87 15.40 7.62
CA ILE A 134 -1.83 15.27 6.52
C ILE A 134 -3.24 14.88 6.95
N GLU A 135 -3.46 14.60 8.23
CA GLU A 135 -4.73 14.09 8.74
C GLU A 135 -5.90 15.04 8.45
N ARG A 136 -5.72 16.34 8.69
CA ARG A 136 -6.77 17.34 8.41
C ARG A 136 -7.09 17.42 6.92
N LEU A 137 -6.08 17.41 6.06
CA LEU A 137 -6.26 17.40 4.61
C LEU A 137 -7.06 16.18 4.16
N LEU A 138 -6.66 14.99 4.61
CA LEU A 138 -7.34 13.73 4.27
C LEU A 138 -8.81 13.70 4.69
N LYS A 139 -9.15 14.33 5.82
CA LYS A 139 -10.54 14.42 6.32
C LYS A 139 -11.35 15.53 5.66
N SER A 140 -10.73 16.40 4.87
CA SER A 140 -11.38 17.57 4.28
C SER A 140 -12.06 17.25 2.95
N THR A 141 -12.91 18.18 2.51
CA THR A 141 -13.56 18.11 1.19
C THR A 141 -12.56 18.07 0.03
N ALA A 142 -11.32 18.54 0.23
CA ALA A 142 -10.27 18.48 -0.78
C ALA A 142 -9.94 17.03 -1.19
N CYS A 143 -10.10 16.06 -0.29
CA CYS A 143 -9.81 14.64 -0.54
C CYS A 143 -11.03 13.78 -0.87
N TYR A 144 -12.25 14.33 -0.92
CA TYR A 144 -13.44 13.56 -1.32
C TYR A 144 -13.33 12.99 -2.74
N THR A 145 -12.55 13.63 -3.59
CA THR A 145 -12.29 13.24 -4.98
C THR A 145 -11.01 12.46 -5.18
N LEU A 146 -10.31 12.09 -4.10
CA LEU A 146 -9.01 11.43 -4.17
C LEU A 146 -9.14 10.04 -4.82
N GLN A 147 -8.31 9.79 -5.82
CA GLN A 147 -8.24 8.54 -6.56
C GLN A 147 -6.97 7.76 -6.27
N GLU A 148 -5.85 8.45 -6.06
CA GLU A 148 -4.56 7.82 -5.80
C GLU A 148 -3.92 8.41 -4.54
N LEU A 149 -3.54 7.53 -3.62
CA LEU A 149 -2.79 7.85 -2.40
C LEU A 149 -1.53 6.98 -2.36
N ARG A 150 -0.36 7.62 -2.44
CA ARG A 150 0.94 6.97 -2.48
C ARG A 150 1.79 7.41 -1.31
N LEU A 151 2.19 6.45 -0.49
CA LEU A 151 2.91 6.64 0.77
C LEU A 151 4.01 5.60 0.97
N ASN A 152 4.70 5.20 -0.12
CA ASN A 152 5.82 4.27 0.00
C ASN A 152 6.92 4.84 0.90
N ASN A 153 7.56 3.98 1.69
CA ASN A 153 8.77 4.31 2.42
C ASN A 153 8.64 5.60 3.27
N CYS A 154 7.51 5.73 3.98
CA CYS A 154 7.25 6.88 4.85
C CYS A 154 7.53 6.60 6.33
N GLY A 155 7.80 5.34 6.68
CA GLY A 155 8.08 4.95 8.06
C GLY A 155 6.88 5.17 9.01
N MET A 156 5.66 4.98 8.52
CA MET A 156 4.44 5.29 9.27
C MET A 156 4.29 4.48 10.55
N GLY A 157 4.75 3.23 10.54
CA GLY A 157 4.56 2.30 11.65
C GLY A 157 3.10 1.95 11.91
N ILE A 158 2.86 1.18 12.95
CA ILE A 158 1.51 0.78 13.37
C ILE A 158 0.66 2.01 13.68
N GLY A 159 1.18 2.96 14.47
CA GLY A 159 0.46 4.17 14.86
C GLY A 159 0.06 5.04 13.67
N GLY A 160 0.97 5.26 12.72
CA GLY A 160 0.67 6.01 11.51
C GLY A 160 -0.35 5.32 10.62
N GLY A 161 -0.27 3.98 10.50
CA GLY A 161 -1.25 3.19 9.77
C GLY A 161 -2.67 3.31 10.36
N LYS A 162 -2.79 3.28 11.69
CA LYS A 162 -4.07 3.47 12.39
C LYS A 162 -4.64 4.88 12.19
N ILE A 163 -3.81 5.92 12.28
CA ILE A 163 -4.23 7.31 12.03
C ILE A 163 -4.71 7.48 10.58
N LEU A 164 -3.96 6.94 9.63
CA LEU A 164 -4.29 6.99 8.21
C LEU A 164 -5.64 6.29 7.93
N ALA A 165 -5.82 5.09 8.45
CA ALA A 165 -7.06 4.33 8.30
C ALA A 165 -8.26 5.09 8.87
N ALA A 166 -8.12 5.66 10.07
CA ALA A 166 -9.17 6.46 10.70
C ALA A 166 -9.52 7.71 9.86
N ALA A 167 -8.52 8.38 9.28
CA ALA A 167 -8.72 9.53 8.41
C ALA A 167 -9.48 9.15 7.12
N LEU A 168 -9.11 8.05 6.48
CA LEU A 168 -9.80 7.54 5.29
C LEU A 168 -11.25 7.13 5.59
N ILE A 169 -11.48 6.46 6.71
CA ILE A 169 -12.83 6.07 7.15
C ILE A 169 -13.67 7.33 7.40
N GLN A 170 -13.13 8.33 8.08
CA GLN A 170 -13.83 9.58 8.33
C GLN A 170 -14.14 10.31 7.03
N CYS A 171 -13.17 10.42 6.11
CA CYS A 171 -13.36 11.02 4.80
C CYS A 171 -14.48 10.31 4.01
N HIS A 172 -14.46 8.98 3.99
CA HIS A 172 -15.48 8.20 3.30
C HIS A 172 -16.87 8.42 3.91
N LYS A 173 -17.00 8.42 5.26
CA LYS A 173 -18.28 8.65 5.94
C LYS A 173 -18.85 10.03 5.66
N THR A 174 -18.02 11.08 5.77
CA THR A 174 -18.48 12.46 5.54
C THR A 174 -18.82 12.72 4.08
N SER A 175 -17.97 12.27 3.15
CA SER A 175 -18.22 12.39 1.72
C SER A 175 -19.47 11.62 1.26
N SER A 176 -19.72 10.44 1.84
CA SER A 176 -20.93 9.65 1.59
C SER A 176 -22.19 10.37 2.05
N ALA A 177 -22.14 11.01 3.22
CA ALA A 177 -23.26 11.80 3.75
C ALA A 177 -23.61 13.00 2.84
N GLU A 178 -22.61 13.53 2.12
CA GLU A 178 -22.78 14.61 1.13
C GLU A 178 -23.13 14.09 -0.28
N GLY A 179 -23.31 12.79 -0.45
CA GLY A 179 -23.67 12.15 -1.73
C GLY A 179 -22.53 11.99 -2.73
N THR A 180 -21.29 12.22 -2.31
CA THR A 180 -20.08 12.09 -3.14
C THR A 180 -19.05 11.23 -2.43
N PRO A 181 -19.28 9.92 -2.23
CA PRO A 181 -18.42 9.06 -1.44
C PRO A 181 -16.99 9.00 -2.00
N LEU A 182 -16.01 9.05 -1.11
CA LEU A 182 -14.61 8.82 -1.46
C LEU A 182 -14.47 7.49 -2.22
N GLY A 183 -14.02 7.58 -3.45
CA GLY A 183 -13.81 6.44 -4.35
C GLY A 183 -12.31 6.24 -4.64
N LEU A 184 -11.50 5.99 -3.61
CA LEU A 184 -10.06 5.75 -3.78
C LEU A 184 -9.85 4.51 -4.66
N LYS A 185 -9.01 4.65 -5.70
CA LYS A 185 -8.72 3.61 -6.68
C LYS A 185 -7.38 2.94 -6.45
N ALA A 186 -6.36 3.70 -6.08
CA ALA A 186 -5.03 3.17 -5.84
C ALA A 186 -4.53 3.56 -4.45
N PHE A 187 -4.11 2.55 -3.69
CA PHE A 187 -3.43 2.71 -2.42
C PHE A 187 -2.07 2.01 -2.47
N VAL A 188 -1.01 2.80 -2.33
CA VAL A 188 0.38 2.33 -2.44
C VAL A 188 1.15 2.78 -1.20
N ALA A 189 1.57 1.84 -0.37
CA ALA A 189 2.23 2.12 0.91
C ALA A 189 3.22 1.01 1.34
N GLY A 190 4.13 0.63 0.44
CA GLY A 190 5.21 -0.31 0.77
C GLY A 190 6.20 0.26 1.78
N ARG A 191 6.91 -0.60 2.52
CA ARG A 191 8.01 -0.26 3.44
C ARG A 191 7.61 0.72 4.55
N ASN A 192 6.51 0.44 5.23
CA ASN A 192 6.01 1.32 6.29
C ASN A 192 5.96 0.69 7.67
N ARG A 193 6.33 -0.59 7.82
CA ARG A 193 6.23 -1.31 9.10
C ARG A 193 4.82 -1.21 9.69
N LEU A 194 3.82 -1.48 8.86
CA LEU A 194 2.41 -1.43 9.28
C LEU A 194 2.06 -2.55 10.26
N GLU A 195 2.74 -3.69 10.13
CA GLU A 195 2.51 -4.90 10.90
C GLU A 195 1.03 -5.33 10.86
N ASN A 196 0.64 -6.26 11.72
CA ASN A 196 -0.73 -6.79 11.69
C ASN A 196 -1.78 -5.73 12.04
N GLU A 197 -1.52 -4.92 13.06
CA GLU A 197 -2.48 -3.94 13.53
C GLU A 197 -2.71 -2.78 12.53
N GLY A 198 -1.64 -2.26 11.93
CA GLY A 198 -1.74 -1.22 10.90
C GLY A 198 -2.44 -1.74 9.64
N ALA A 199 -2.09 -2.96 9.21
CA ALA A 199 -2.74 -3.62 8.08
C ALA A 199 -4.23 -3.88 8.34
N THR A 200 -4.58 -4.35 9.53
CA THR A 200 -5.97 -4.60 9.92
C THR A 200 -6.80 -3.31 9.93
N ALA A 201 -6.26 -2.22 10.46
CA ALA A 201 -6.93 -0.92 10.44
C ALA A 201 -7.17 -0.42 9.01
N LEU A 202 -6.17 -0.51 8.14
CA LEU A 202 -6.31 -0.15 6.72
C LEU A 202 -7.28 -1.05 5.98
N ALA A 203 -7.28 -2.35 6.27
CA ALA A 203 -8.23 -3.30 5.70
C ALA A 203 -9.69 -2.90 5.99
N GLN A 204 -9.98 -2.39 7.18
CA GLN A 204 -11.32 -1.88 7.51
C GLN A 204 -11.70 -0.68 6.64
N ALA A 205 -10.78 0.26 6.40
CA ALA A 205 -11.01 1.38 5.50
C ALA A 205 -11.25 0.89 4.05
N PHE A 206 -10.44 -0.02 3.54
CA PHE A 206 -10.56 -0.56 2.20
C PHE A 206 -11.87 -1.32 1.99
N LYS A 207 -12.27 -2.11 2.99
CA LYS A 207 -13.55 -2.82 2.98
C LYS A 207 -14.74 -1.85 2.92
N LEU A 208 -14.66 -0.74 3.64
CA LEU A 208 -15.71 0.26 3.67
C LEU A 208 -15.84 1.00 2.33
N MET A 209 -14.71 1.36 1.70
CA MET A 209 -14.71 2.07 0.43
C MET A 209 -15.16 1.20 -0.73
N GLY A 210 -14.64 -0.01 -0.85
CA GLY A 210 -15.02 -0.99 -1.89
C GLY A 210 -14.69 -0.57 -3.33
N SER A 211 -13.88 0.46 -3.52
CA SER A 211 -13.60 1.12 -4.81
C SER A 211 -12.21 0.87 -5.36
N LEU A 212 -11.34 0.15 -4.62
CA LEU A 212 -9.94 -0.01 -4.99
C LEU A 212 -9.76 -0.88 -6.22
N GLU A 213 -8.89 -0.39 -7.11
CA GLU A 213 -8.37 -1.07 -8.29
C GLU A 213 -6.91 -1.54 -8.07
N GLU A 214 -6.19 -0.90 -7.15
CA GLU A 214 -4.82 -1.26 -6.76
C GLU A 214 -4.66 -1.23 -5.24
N ILE A 215 -4.15 -2.35 -4.67
CA ILE A 215 -3.62 -2.45 -3.32
C ILE A 215 -2.17 -2.91 -3.44
N ASN A 216 -1.23 -2.04 -3.02
CA ASN A 216 0.20 -2.26 -3.18
C ASN A 216 0.91 -1.88 -1.87
N VAL A 217 1.10 -2.89 -1.01
CA VAL A 217 1.63 -2.72 0.36
C VAL A 217 2.75 -3.73 0.67
N PRO A 218 3.77 -3.86 -0.19
CA PRO A 218 4.85 -4.80 0.03
C PRO A 218 5.71 -4.40 1.24
N GLN A 219 6.40 -5.38 1.79
CA GLN A 219 7.44 -5.19 2.80
C GLN A 219 6.97 -4.36 4.01
N ASN A 220 5.88 -4.82 4.64
CA ASN A 220 5.28 -4.13 5.79
C ASN A 220 5.34 -4.92 7.10
N GLY A 221 5.94 -6.10 7.12
CA GLY A 221 5.99 -6.97 8.30
C GLY A 221 4.60 -7.52 8.68
N ILE A 222 3.74 -7.71 7.70
CA ILE A 222 2.38 -8.24 7.90
C ILE A 222 2.45 -9.76 7.96
N ASN A 223 1.99 -10.35 9.05
CA ASN A 223 1.89 -11.79 9.24
C ASN A 223 0.46 -12.28 8.94
N HIS A 224 0.23 -13.59 9.10
CA HIS A 224 -1.05 -14.20 8.71
C HIS A 224 -2.31 -13.52 9.29
N PRO A 225 -2.34 -12.99 10.53
CA PRO A 225 -3.54 -12.28 11.01
C PRO A 225 -3.85 -11.01 10.21
N GLY A 226 -2.82 -10.21 9.91
CA GLY A 226 -2.95 -9.02 9.07
C GLY A 226 -3.29 -9.34 7.62
N VAL A 227 -2.70 -10.41 7.07
CA VAL A 227 -3.01 -10.92 5.73
C VAL A 227 -4.47 -11.37 5.64
N THR A 228 -4.97 -12.07 6.66
CA THR A 228 -6.37 -12.50 6.73
C THR A 228 -7.33 -11.30 6.78
N ALA A 229 -7.01 -10.27 7.55
CA ALA A 229 -7.78 -9.03 7.57
C ALA A 229 -7.77 -8.35 6.18
N MET A 230 -6.61 -8.31 5.51
CA MET A 230 -6.47 -7.77 4.18
C MET A 230 -7.26 -8.58 3.14
N ALA A 231 -7.30 -9.90 3.26
CA ALA A 231 -8.12 -10.78 2.43
C ALA A 231 -9.62 -10.39 2.51
N GLY A 232 -10.12 -10.10 3.70
CA GLY A 232 -11.48 -9.58 3.87
C GLY A 232 -11.74 -8.25 3.15
N ALA A 233 -10.74 -7.39 3.07
CA ALA A 233 -10.82 -6.15 2.29
C ALA A 233 -10.77 -6.42 0.78
N VAL A 234 -9.85 -7.27 0.34
CA VAL A 234 -9.71 -7.66 -1.08
C VAL A 234 -11.03 -8.19 -1.63
N GLN A 235 -11.70 -9.06 -0.89
CA GLN A 235 -12.99 -9.62 -1.27
C GLN A 235 -14.07 -8.55 -1.50
N ASN A 236 -13.99 -7.40 -0.82
CA ASN A 236 -14.96 -6.30 -0.92
C ASN A 236 -14.60 -5.25 -1.98
N ASN A 237 -13.52 -5.45 -2.74
CA ASN A 237 -13.10 -4.56 -3.82
C ASN A 237 -13.20 -5.30 -5.17
N PRO A 238 -14.41 -5.38 -5.77
CA PRO A 238 -14.66 -6.24 -6.94
C PRO A 238 -13.95 -5.78 -8.22
N HIS A 239 -13.49 -4.54 -8.26
CA HIS A 239 -12.77 -3.97 -9.40
C HIS A 239 -11.25 -4.02 -9.23
N LEU A 240 -10.75 -4.72 -8.21
CA LEU A 240 -9.32 -4.84 -7.96
C LEU A 240 -8.62 -5.48 -9.17
N ARG A 241 -7.55 -4.85 -9.61
CA ARG A 241 -6.73 -5.22 -10.78
C ARG A 241 -5.31 -5.61 -10.39
N ILE A 242 -4.76 -4.90 -9.41
CA ILE A 242 -3.39 -5.10 -8.94
C ILE A 242 -3.41 -5.36 -7.44
N LEU A 243 -2.86 -6.50 -7.03
CA LEU A 243 -2.65 -6.88 -5.64
C LEU A 243 -1.18 -7.26 -5.43
N ASN A 244 -0.44 -6.37 -4.76
CA ASN A 244 0.96 -6.60 -4.40
C ASN A 244 1.13 -6.57 -2.89
N LEU A 245 1.44 -7.73 -2.34
CA LEU A 245 1.75 -7.96 -0.92
C LEU A 245 3.14 -8.61 -0.75
N ASN A 246 4.02 -8.45 -1.74
CA ASN A 246 5.37 -9.01 -1.73
C ASN A 246 6.11 -8.72 -0.42
N ASP A 247 6.95 -9.67 0.01
CA ASP A 247 7.76 -9.53 1.23
C ASP A 247 6.90 -9.20 2.48
N ASN A 248 5.86 -10.02 2.68
CA ASN A 248 5.09 -10.13 3.91
C ASN A 248 4.98 -11.62 4.28
N THR A 249 4.64 -11.96 5.51
CA THR A 249 4.62 -13.34 5.96
C THR A 249 3.20 -13.90 5.97
N PHE A 250 2.79 -14.53 4.87
CA PHE A 250 1.44 -15.10 4.76
C PHE A 250 1.28 -16.34 5.63
N THR A 251 2.30 -17.20 5.64
CA THR A 251 2.19 -18.59 6.00
C THR A 251 1.08 -19.31 5.22
N GLU A 252 0.90 -20.58 5.46
CA GLU A 252 -0.17 -21.35 4.84
C GLU A 252 -1.57 -20.79 5.17
N LYS A 253 -1.79 -20.39 6.43
CA LYS A 253 -3.08 -19.84 6.89
C LYS A 253 -3.48 -18.56 6.13
N GLY A 254 -2.56 -17.63 6.00
CA GLY A 254 -2.80 -16.38 5.26
C GLY A 254 -2.98 -16.60 3.76
N ALA A 255 -2.20 -17.49 3.17
CA ALA A 255 -2.30 -17.81 1.75
C ALA A 255 -3.65 -18.45 1.38
N ILE A 256 -4.15 -19.36 2.21
CA ILE A 256 -5.47 -19.99 2.02
C ILE A 256 -6.59 -18.93 2.17
N ALA A 257 -6.52 -18.07 3.19
CA ALA A 257 -7.49 -16.99 3.38
C ALA A 257 -7.52 -16.03 2.17
N MET A 258 -6.35 -15.70 1.64
CA MET A 258 -6.23 -14.84 0.46
C MET A 258 -6.77 -15.53 -0.80
N ALA A 259 -6.48 -16.80 -1.00
CA ALA A 259 -7.01 -17.58 -2.12
C ALA A 259 -8.55 -17.57 -2.12
N GLN A 260 -9.18 -17.78 -0.97
CA GLN A 260 -10.63 -17.72 -0.83
C GLN A 260 -11.20 -16.33 -1.17
N ALA A 261 -10.52 -15.27 -0.75
CA ALA A 261 -10.93 -13.90 -1.05
C ALA A 261 -10.86 -13.57 -2.55
N LEU A 262 -9.88 -14.11 -3.26
CA LEU A 262 -9.69 -13.91 -4.69
C LEU A 262 -10.71 -14.64 -5.56
N LYS A 263 -11.34 -15.69 -5.06
CA LYS A 263 -12.18 -16.62 -5.83
C LYS A 263 -13.25 -15.95 -6.71
N HIS A 264 -13.83 -14.85 -6.25
CA HIS A 264 -14.92 -14.16 -6.93
C HIS A 264 -14.52 -12.91 -7.70
N LEU A 265 -13.23 -12.54 -7.66
CA LEU A 265 -12.72 -11.37 -8.37
C LEU A 265 -12.56 -11.66 -9.86
N ARG A 266 -13.02 -10.74 -10.70
CA ARG A 266 -13.01 -10.90 -12.16
C ARG A 266 -12.04 -9.96 -12.87
N SER A 267 -11.60 -8.91 -12.19
CA SER A 267 -10.78 -7.85 -12.77
C SER A 267 -9.29 -7.97 -12.46
N ILE A 268 -8.88 -8.95 -11.65
CA ILE A 268 -7.47 -9.16 -11.26
C ILE A 268 -6.63 -9.44 -12.49
N GLN A 269 -5.56 -8.68 -12.63
CA GLN A 269 -4.55 -8.79 -13.69
C GLN A 269 -3.17 -9.14 -13.13
N VAL A 270 -2.82 -8.62 -11.95
CA VAL A 270 -1.51 -8.82 -11.34
C VAL A 270 -1.68 -9.28 -9.89
N ILE A 271 -1.06 -10.42 -9.57
CA ILE A 271 -0.89 -10.94 -8.21
C ILE A 271 0.60 -11.07 -7.94
N ASN A 272 1.08 -10.36 -6.93
CA ASN A 272 2.45 -10.50 -6.45
C ASN A 272 2.44 -10.88 -4.96
N PHE A 273 2.74 -12.15 -4.70
CA PHE A 273 2.94 -12.76 -3.38
C PHE A 273 4.35 -13.37 -3.28
N GLY A 274 5.32 -12.80 -4.01
CA GLY A 274 6.72 -13.19 -3.90
C GLY A 274 7.25 -12.92 -2.49
N ASP A 275 8.12 -13.79 -2.00
CA ASP A 275 8.71 -13.71 -0.66
C ASP A 275 7.64 -13.60 0.45
N CYS A 276 6.63 -14.47 0.38
CA CYS A 276 5.48 -14.44 1.29
C CYS A 276 5.29 -15.73 2.09
N LEU A 277 6.17 -16.71 1.95
CA LEU A 277 6.07 -18.00 2.63
C LEU A 277 4.68 -18.63 2.47
N VAL A 278 4.18 -18.70 1.24
CA VAL A 278 2.84 -19.26 0.97
C VAL A 278 2.78 -20.77 1.24
N ARG A 279 3.93 -21.43 1.21
CA ARG A 279 4.13 -22.87 1.43
C ARG A 279 3.29 -23.75 0.48
N PRO A 280 3.50 -25.07 0.45
CA PRO A 280 2.85 -25.93 -0.54
C PRO A 280 1.31 -25.88 -0.51
N ALA A 281 0.69 -25.98 0.66
CA ALA A 281 -0.77 -25.99 0.76
C ALA A 281 -1.38 -24.61 0.39
N GLY A 282 -0.71 -23.51 0.72
CA GLY A 282 -1.11 -22.18 0.29
C GLY A 282 -1.01 -21.98 -1.22
N ALA A 283 0.08 -22.47 -1.83
CA ALA A 283 0.25 -22.42 -3.27
C ALA A 283 -0.80 -23.26 -4.02
N ILE A 284 -1.15 -24.43 -3.49
CA ILE A 284 -2.22 -25.29 -4.03
C ILE A 284 -3.58 -24.55 -3.96
N ALA A 285 -3.90 -23.93 -2.82
CA ALA A 285 -5.14 -23.16 -2.69
C ALA A 285 -5.21 -21.98 -3.67
N ILE A 286 -4.10 -21.29 -3.90
CA ILE A 286 -4.00 -20.24 -4.92
C ILE A 286 -4.18 -20.85 -6.31
N ALA A 287 -3.56 -21.98 -6.61
CA ALA A 287 -3.70 -22.68 -7.88
C ALA A 287 -5.16 -23.06 -8.17
N GLU A 288 -5.88 -23.60 -7.20
CA GLU A 288 -7.31 -23.92 -7.32
C GLU A 288 -8.12 -22.67 -7.68
N THR A 289 -7.89 -21.56 -6.98
CA THR A 289 -8.55 -20.28 -7.26
C THR A 289 -8.25 -19.76 -8.65
N VAL A 290 -7.00 -19.84 -9.10
CA VAL A 290 -6.59 -19.46 -10.46
C VAL A 290 -7.27 -20.37 -11.51
N SER A 291 -7.32 -21.67 -11.27
CA SER A 291 -7.95 -22.64 -12.17
C SER A 291 -9.45 -22.36 -12.37
N GLU A 292 -10.17 -22.04 -11.30
CA GLU A 292 -11.61 -21.82 -11.30
C GLU A 292 -12.03 -20.40 -11.71
N GLY A 293 -11.16 -19.40 -11.53
CA GLY A 293 -11.47 -17.98 -11.67
C GLY A 293 -10.38 -17.17 -12.35
N LEU A 294 -10.34 -15.88 -12.06
CA LEU A 294 -9.32 -14.91 -12.52
C LEU A 294 -9.10 -14.90 -14.04
N PRO A 295 -10.13 -14.62 -14.85
CA PRO A 295 -10.12 -14.86 -16.30
C PRO A 295 -9.14 -13.97 -17.09
N ILE A 296 -8.73 -12.83 -16.51
CA ILE A 296 -7.85 -11.85 -17.18
C ILE A 296 -6.51 -11.68 -16.45
N LEU A 297 -6.09 -12.70 -15.70
CA LEU A 297 -4.81 -12.70 -15.01
C LEU A 297 -3.66 -12.64 -16.02
N LYS A 298 -2.72 -11.70 -15.80
CA LYS A 298 -1.56 -11.44 -16.67
C LYS A 298 -0.24 -11.80 -15.99
N GLU A 299 -0.15 -11.59 -14.68
CA GLU A 299 1.05 -11.87 -13.91
C GLU A 299 0.69 -12.57 -12.61
N LEU A 300 1.40 -13.68 -12.33
CA LEU A 300 1.36 -14.38 -11.05
C LEU A 300 2.80 -14.58 -10.54
N ASN A 301 3.10 -13.99 -9.39
CA ASN A 301 4.38 -14.16 -8.71
C ASN A 301 4.18 -14.88 -7.38
N LEU A 302 4.79 -16.05 -7.24
CA LEU A 302 4.86 -16.90 -6.05
C LEU A 302 6.31 -17.30 -5.76
N SER A 303 7.29 -16.44 -6.12
CA SER A 303 8.70 -16.67 -5.87
C SER A 303 9.02 -16.65 -4.39
N PHE A 304 10.07 -17.36 -3.96
CA PHE A 304 10.55 -17.41 -2.58
C PHE A 304 9.45 -17.74 -1.55
N GLY A 305 8.62 -18.74 -1.88
CA GLY A 305 7.45 -19.11 -1.10
C GLY A 305 7.55 -20.46 -0.39
N GLU A 306 8.72 -21.10 -0.37
CA GLU A 306 8.92 -22.47 0.13
C GLU A 306 7.99 -23.50 -0.55
N ILE A 307 7.78 -23.34 -1.85
CA ILE A 307 6.89 -24.19 -2.65
C ILE A 307 7.67 -25.43 -3.13
N THR A 308 7.07 -26.59 -2.94
CA THR A 308 7.60 -27.89 -3.41
C THR A 308 7.28 -28.13 -4.89
N GLU A 309 7.94 -29.14 -5.50
CA GLU A 309 7.66 -29.59 -6.88
C GLU A 309 6.16 -29.83 -7.10
N GLU A 310 5.51 -30.59 -6.21
CA GLU A 310 4.08 -30.92 -6.34
C GLU A 310 3.20 -29.67 -6.43
N ALA A 311 3.44 -28.71 -5.54
CA ALA A 311 2.68 -27.46 -5.50
C ALA A 311 2.97 -26.58 -6.74
N ALA A 312 4.22 -26.53 -7.20
CA ALA A 312 4.60 -25.80 -8.41
C ALA A 312 3.92 -26.40 -9.66
N LEU A 313 3.84 -27.74 -9.76
CA LEU A 313 3.10 -28.42 -10.82
C LEU A 313 1.60 -28.11 -10.77
N ALA A 314 1.00 -28.04 -9.58
CA ALA A 314 -0.39 -27.63 -9.43
C ALA A 314 -0.62 -26.22 -9.95
N VAL A 315 0.29 -25.28 -9.67
CA VAL A 315 0.24 -23.90 -10.22
C VAL A 315 0.36 -23.92 -11.73
N ALA A 316 1.31 -24.67 -12.30
CA ALA A 316 1.49 -24.79 -13.76
C ALA A 316 0.22 -25.32 -14.44
N HIS A 317 -0.40 -26.34 -13.89
CA HIS A 317 -1.66 -26.87 -14.41
C HIS A 317 -2.83 -25.87 -14.30
N ALA A 318 -2.87 -25.09 -13.23
CA ALA A 318 -3.90 -24.08 -13.01
C ALA A 318 -3.86 -22.96 -14.07
N VAL A 319 -2.66 -22.59 -14.52
CA VAL A 319 -2.48 -21.50 -15.51
C VAL A 319 -2.57 -21.95 -16.96
N LYS A 320 -2.70 -23.23 -17.22
CA LYS A 320 -2.73 -23.82 -18.58
C LYS A 320 -3.70 -23.13 -19.54
N ASN A 321 -4.85 -22.69 -19.06
CA ASN A 321 -5.92 -22.08 -19.85
C ASN A 321 -6.06 -20.57 -19.59
N LYS A 322 -5.01 -19.92 -19.10
CA LYS A 322 -5.00 -18.48 -18.85
C LYS A 322 -4.39 -17.76 -20.06
N ASP A 323 -5.20 -17.55 -21.09
CA ASP A 323 -4.74 -17.01 -22.38
C ASP A 323 -4.10 -15.62 -22.29
N GLN A 324 -4.37 -14.86 -21.22
CA GLN A 324 -3.80 -13.54 -21.01
C GLN A 324 -2.58 -13.55 -20.07
N LEU A 325 -2.19 -14.71 -19.53
CA LEU A 325 -1.04 -14.78 -18.65
C LEU A 325 0.27 -14.60 -19.43
N GLU A 326 1.01 -13.58 -19.07
CA GLU A 326 2.27 -13.16 -19.69
C GLU A 326 3.48 -13.60 -18.86
N LYS A 327 3.28 -13.77 -17.53
CA LYS A 327 4.37 -14.10 -16.62
C LYS A 327 3.91 -14.94 -15.43
N LEU A 328 4.66 -16.04 -15.21
CA LEU A 328 4.62 -16.87 -14.02
C LEU A 328 6.01 -16.86 -13.37
N ASP A 329 6.13 -16.41 -12.14
CA ASP A 329 7.38 -16.42 -11.37
C ASP A 329 7.29 -17.40 -10.21
N LEU A 330 8.12 -18.45 -10.28
CA LEU A 330 8.26 -19.51 -9.26
C LEU A 330 9.71 -19.64 -8.80
N ASN A 331 10.54 -18.60 -9.03
CA ASN A 331 11.96 -18.61 -8.67
C ASN A 331 12.17 -18.68 -7.15
N GLY A 332 13.31 -19.22 -6.71
CA GLY A 332 13.69 -19.22 -5.30
C GLY A 332 12.78 -20.07 -4.41
N ASN A 333 12.20 -21.13 -4.95
CA ASN A 333 11.40 -22.10 -4.20
C ASN A 333 12.23 -23.35 -3.87
N CYS A 334 11.59 -24.43 -3.45
CA CYS A 334 12.22 -25.65 -2.98
C CYS A 334 11.88 -26.85 -3.89
N LEU A 335 12.11 -26.70 -5.21
CA LEU A 335 11.77 -27.74 -6.19
C LEU A 335 12.89 -28.77 -6.34
N GLY A 336 14.15 -28.38 -6.17
CA GLY A 336 15.32 -29.15 -6.50
C GLY A 336 15.61 -29.21 -8.02
N GLU A 337 16.79 -29.70 -8.42
CA GLU A 337 17.18 -29.75 -9.83
C GLU A 337 16.21 -30.60 -10.67
N ASP A 338 15.81 -31.76 -10.13
CA ASP A 338 14.89 -32.67 -10.83
C ASP A 338 13.48 -32.04 -10.91
N GLY A 339 12.98 -31.41 -9.83
CA GLY A 339 11.71 -30.72 -9.81
C GLY A 339 11.65 -29.53 -10.78
N CYS A 340 12.71 -28.74 -10.85
CA CYS A 340 12.82 -27.66 -11.84
C CYS A 340 12.74 -28.18 -13.29
N LYS A 341 13.34 -29.34 -13.56
CA LYS A 341 13.26 -29.99 -14.86
C LYS A 341 11.86 -30.51 -15.15
N VAL A 342 11.26 -31.21 -14.19
CA VAL A 342 9.89 -31.73 -14.30
C VAL A 342 8.89 -30.60 -14.56
N LEU A 343 9.02 -29.48 -13.86
CA LEU A 343 8.18 -28.29 -14.07
C LEU A 343 8.33 -27.75 -15.51
N LYS A 344 9.57 -27.58 -16.00
CA LYS A 344 9.84 -27.09 -17.37
C LYS A 344 9.26 -28.04 -18.41
N ASP A 345 9.52 -29.34 -18.29
CA ASP A 345 9.02 -30.36 -19.22
C ASP A 345 7.47 -30.38 -19.24
N ALA A 346 6.83 -30.23 -18.08
CA ALA A 346 5.37 -30.16 -17.98
C ALA A 346 4.81 -28.90 -18.68
N MET A 347 5.44 -27.74 -18.49
CA MET A 347 5.00 -26.50 -19.12
C MET A 347 5.26 -26.49 -20.63
N GLU A 348 6.34 -27.11 -21.10
CA GLU A 348 6.58 -27.36 -22.53
C GLU A 348 5.49 -28.26 -23.12
N GLY A 349 5.16 -29.34 -22.46
CA GLY A 349 4.07 -30.26 -22.86
C GLY A 349 2.69 -29.59 -22.92
N MET A 350 2.48 -28.52 -22.17
CA MET A 350 1.27 -27.70 -22.18
C MET A 350 1.34 -26.50 -23.15
N ASN A 351 2.46 -26.27 -23.83
CA ASN A 351 2.75 -25.12 -24.71
C ASN A 351 2.65 -23.76 -24.00
N ILE A 352 3.11 -23.68 -22.76
CA ILE A 352 3.13 -22.46 -21.94
C ILE A 352 4.50 -22.19 -21.29
N ALA A 353 5.57 -22.78 -21.82
CA ALA A 353 6.92 -22.65 -21.26
C ALA A 353 7.46 -21.21 -21.31
N ASP A 354 7.03 -20.41 -22.26
CA ASP A 354 7.47 -19.04 -22.50
C ASP A 354 6.99 -18.06 -21.44
N ILE A 355 5.97 -18.39 -20.64
CA ILE A 355 5.51 -17.54 -19.51
C ILE A 355 6.32 -17.77 -18.23
N LEU A 356 7.08 -18.88 -18.12
CA LEU A 356 7.84 -19.21 -16.92
C LEU A 356 9.10 -18.34 -16.82
N GLY A 357 9.27 -17.69 -15.66
CA GLY A 357 10.48 -16.97 -15.33
C GLY A 357 11.68 -17.88 -15.05
N SER A 358 12.80 -17.27 -14.66
CA SER A 358 13.99 -18.01 -14.21
C SER A 358 13.69 -18.88 -12.98
N LEU A 359 14.40 -20.01 -12.86
CA LEU A 359 14.41 -20.86 -11.66
C LEU A 359 15.84 -20.97 -11.11
N SER A 360 16.67 -19.95 -11.33
CA SER A 360 18.11 -19.99 -10.99
C SER A 360 18.40 -19.91 -9.50
N ASP A 361 17.47 -19.43 -8.71
CA ASP A 361 17.61 -19.22 -7.27
C ASP A 361 16.80 -20.26 -6.46
N ASP A 362 16.47 -21.41 -7.09
CA ASP A 362 15.83 -22.53 -6.38
C ASP A 362 16.75 -23.09 -5.30
N ASP A 363 16.27 -23.17 -4.07
CA ASP A 363 17.04 -23.59 -2.89
C ASP A 363 17.16 -25.11 -2.71
N GLY A 364 16.56 -25.88 -3.63
CA GLY A 364 16.54 -27.33 -3.57
C GLY A 364 15.36 -27.89 -2.77
N GLU A 365 15.43 -29.21 -2.47
CA GLU A 365 14.39 -29.83 -1.65
C GLU A 365 14.44 -29.29 -0.22
N PRO A 366 13.29 -29.07 0.43
CA PRO A 366 13.24 -28.61 1.80
C PRO A 366 13.97 -29.63 2.70
N GLU A 367 14.87 -29.14 3.56
CA GLU A 367 15.41 -29.96 4.63
C GLU A 367 14.24 -30.36 5.54
N ASP A 368 14.17 -31.65 5.93
CA ASP A 368 13.15 -32.16 6.86
C ASP A 368 13.43 -31.61 8.28
N ASP A 369 13.22 -30.31 8.48
CA ASP A 369 13.15 -29.72 9.81
C ASP A 369 11.73 -29.92 10.36
N ASP A 370 11.58 -30.98 11.16
CA ASP A 370 10.42 -31.21 12.03
C ASP A 370 10.37 -30.15 13.16
N GLU A 371 10.40 -28.86 12.83
CA GLU A 371 10.02 -27.81 13.77
C GLU A 371 8.49 -27.70 13.75
N GLU A 372 7.85 -28.42 14.68
CA GLU A 372 6.48 -28.18 15.06
C GLU A 372 6.36 -26.69 15.43
N ASP A 373 5.67 -25.89 14.60
CA ASP A 373 5.20 -24.55 14.97
C ASP A 373 4.35 -24.69 16.25
N GLU A 374 4.96 -24.54 17.43
CA GLU A 374 4.23 -24.35 18.67
C GLU A 374 3.45 -23.03 18.53
N ASP A 375 2.18 -23.17 18.17
CA ASP A 375 1.21 -22.09 18.27
C ASP A 375 1.20 -21.62 19.75
N GLU A 376 1.94 -20.57 20.09
CA GLU A 376 1.71 -19.81 21.32
C GLU A 376 0.31 -19.20 21.20
N GLU A 377 -0.69 -19.96 21.71
CA GLU A 377 -1.98 -19.39 22.09
C GLU A 377 -1.68 -18.41 23.23
N GLU A 378 -1.59 -17.11 22.93
CA GLU A 378 -1.70 -16.09 23.99
C GLU A 378 -3.10 -16.21 24.57
N ASP A 379 -3.20 -16.91 25.70
CA ASP A 379 -4.34 -16.84 26.61
C ASP A 379 -4.50 -15.38 27.04
N GLU A 380 -5.51 -14.70 26.50
CA GLU A 380 -6.01 -13.45 27.07
C GLU A 380 -6.60 -13.76 28.47
N ASP A 381 -5.77 -13.64 29.50
CA ASP A 381 -6.24 -13.57 30.87
C ASP A 381 -7.09 -12.30 31.03
N ASP A 382 -8.41 -12.47 31.03
CA ASP A 382 -9.39 -11.51 31.52
C ASP A 382 -9.07 -11.20 33.00
N GLU A 383 -8.30 -10.17 33.29
CA GLU A 383 -8.23 -9.60 34.63
C GLU A 383 -9.54 -8.87 34.93
N ASP A 384 -10.40 -9.55 35.65
CA ASP A 384 -11.54 -9.00 36.37
C ASP A 384 -11.07 -7.83 37.26
N VAL A 385 -11.44 -6.60 36.92
CA VAL A 385 -11.26 -5.42 37.73
C VAL A 385 -12.42 -5.39 38.75
N ASP A 386 -12.14 -5.84 39.97
CA ASP A 386 -13.03 -5.69 41.11
C ASP A 386 -13.29 -4.19 41.40
N ASP A 387 -14.55 -3.79 41.30
CA ASP A 387 -15.10 -2.54 41.79
C ASP A 387 -15.01 -2.48 43.34
N GLU A 388 -14.01 -1.81 43.88
CA GLU A 388 -14.05 -1.41 45.30
C GLU A 388 -14.80 -0.08 45.43
N GLU A 389 -15.98 -0.22 46.04
CA GLU A 389 -16.80 0.88 46.57
C GLU A 389 -16.00 1.75 47.55
N ILE A 390 -15.92 3.04 47.28
CA ILE A 390 -15.44 4.04 48.27
C ILE A 390 -16.62 4.51 49.09
N GLU A 391 -16.74 4.00 50.33
CA GLU A 391 -17.61 4.53 51.36
C GLU A 391 -17.18 5.95 51.78
N GLU A 392 -18.13 6.86 51.75
CA GLU A 392 -18.05 8.16 52.43
C GLU A 392 -18.07 7.97 53.94
N GLY A 393 -17.01 8.37 54.63
CA GLY A 393 -16.94 8.48 56.06
C GLY A 393 -16.64 9.90 56.52
N GLY A 394 -17.65 10.67 56.85
CA GLY A 394 -17.51 11.96 57.46
C GLY A 394 -17.13 11.85 58.94
N GLY A 395 -16.39 12.85 59.46
CA GLY A 395 -16.18 12.97 60.89
C GLY A 395 -15.15 14.03 61.32
N ARG A 396 -15.59 15.22 61.47
CA ARG A 396 -15.41 16.30 62.45
C ARG A 396 -14.30 16.22 63.57
N ARG A 397 -13.67 17.40 63.78
CA ARG A 397 -13.11 18.04 65.01
C ARG A 397 -11.67 17.63 65.31
N GLY A 398 -10.81 18.52 65.71
CA GLY A 398 -10.79 19.87 66.26
C GLY A 398 -9.43 20.14 66.90
N GLY A 399 -8.98 21.35 66.90
CA GLY A 399 -8.36 22.07 68.03
C GLY A 399 -6.87 21.83 68.34
N ARG A 400 -6.05 22.68 68.08
CA ARG A 400 -5.22 23.65 68.78
C ARG A 400 -4.05 24.14 67.94
#